data_2bf31f1b9a15090de19a5bf2912d9c58
#
_entry.id   2bf31f1b9a15090de19a5bf2912d9c58
#
_cell.length_a   1.000
_cell.length_b   1.000
_cell.length_c   1.000
_cell.angle_alpha   90.00
_cell.angle_beta   90.00
_cell.angle_gamma   90.00
#
_symmetry.space_group_name_H-M   'P 1'
#
loop_
_entity.id
_entity.type
_entity.pdbx_description
1 polymer ?
#
loop_
_entity_poly.entity_id
_entity_poly.type
_entity_poly.pdbx_seq_one_letter_code
_entity_poly.pdbx_strand_id
1 'polypeptide(L)'
;MFRVIKNDNDHNIFQSDLDRLVKWAETWQMKINFSKCKVMRMGREGRRTVYGMAGQEMSQTTTERDLGVIVNSKLSAADQVKEARKKALRMLGAINRNVSYKSPEVIVKLYCAYVRPHLEYCIQAWSPTYEKDCWLLERVQKRATKMVNNLSNLEYEERLRKLDMFSLKYRRFRGDLIEVFKFVNGQHIGYLKNLFEFDRGIRGRRHQYKLVVKRSRTRLRQSFFSRRVISHWNKLPGEVVSAITLSSFKTRLDKYFSLRGLAYKYYWD
;
A
#
# COMPACT_ATOMS: atom_id res chain seq x y z
N MET A 1 -16.21 8.37 7.63
CA MET A 1 -16.01 9.61 8.43
C MET A 1 -14.97 9.36 9.49
N PHE A 2 -14.14 10.34 9.89
CA PHE A 2 -13.24 10.19 11.04
C PHE A 2 -13.10 11.54 11.78
N ARG A 3 -12.79 11.47 13.09
CA ARG A 3 -12.51 12.63 13.92
C ARG A 3 -11.40 12.33 14.93
N VAL A 4 -10.56 13.31 15.21
CA VAL A 4 -9.56 13.24 16.29
C VAL A 4 -10.27 13.66 17.58
N ILE A 5 -10.30 12.78 18.57
CA ILE A 5 -10.91 13.02 19.88
C ILE A 5 -9.82 13.47 20.85
N LYS A 6 -9.91 14.69 21.37
CA LYS A 6 -8.98 15.26 22.34
C LYS A 6 -9.64 15.47 23.70
N ASN A 7 -10.96 15.69 23.72
CA ASN A 7 -11.78 15.97 24.89
C ASN A 7 -13.21 15.46 24.69
N ASP A 8 -14.03 15.54 25.73
CA ASP A 8 -15.42 15.04 25.71
C ASP A 8 -16.31 15.81 24.70
N ASN A 9 -16.04 17.09 24.46
CA ASN A 9 -16.80 17.86 23.46
C ASN A 9 -16.59 17.33 22.03
N ASP A 10 -15.42 16.77 21.71
CA ASP A 10 -15.17 16.17 20.39
C ASP A 10 -16.09 14.97 20.13
N HIS A 11 -16.52 14.25 21.19
CA HIS A 11 -17.52 13.18 21.07
C HIS A 11 -18.87 13.72 20.64
N ASN A 12 -19.32 14.83 21.27
CA ASN A 12 -20.59 15.46 20.91
C ASN A 12 -20.58 16.00 19.48
N ILE A 13 -19.47 16.61 19.07
CA ILE A 13 -19.33 17.09 17.70
C ILE A 13 -19.34 15.92 16.71
N PHE A 14 -18.70 14.80 17.05
CA PHE A 14 -18.72 13.63 16.17
C PHE A 14 -20.12 13.03 16.05
N GLN A 15 -20.88 12.97 17.14
CA GLN A 15 -22.30 12.56 17.11
C GLN A 15 -23.11 13.51 16.22
N SER A 16 -22.96 14.83 16.38
CA SER A 16 -23.63 15.81 15.52
C SER A 16 -23.27 15.65 14.03
N ASP A 17 -22.04 15.29 13.72
CA ASP A 17 -21.60 15.00 12.33
C ASP A 17 -22.33 13.75 11.78
N LEU A 18 -22.54 12.72 12.61
CA LEU A 18 -23.31 11.53 12.23
C LEU A 18 -24.79 11.87 11.97
N ASP A 19 -25.38 12.67 12.84
CA ASP A 19 -26.79 13.10 12.71
C ASP A 19 -26.99 13.94 11.43
N ARG A 20 -26.04 14.82 11.12
CA ARG A 20 -26.04 15.57 9.85
C ARG A 20 -25.91 14.67 8.62
N LEU A 21 -25.11 13.59 8.71
CA LEU A 21 -25.02 12.62 7.63
C LEU A 21 -26.34 11.88 7.38
N VAL A 22 -27.06 11.53 8.46
CA VAL A 22 -28.38 10.90 8.34
C VAL A 22 -29.36 11.86 7.65
N LYS A 23 -29.47 13.12 8.11
CA LYS A 23 -30.32 14.13 7.48
C LYS A 23 -29.97 14.39 6.00
N TRP A 24 -28.68 14.42 5.68
CA TRP A 24 -28.23 14.56 4.31
C TRP A 24 -28.71 13.36 3.44
N ALA A 25 -28.56 12.14 3.95
CA ALA A 25 -29.00 10.96 3.22
C ALA A 25 -30.53 10.93 3.02
N GLU A 26 -31.30 11.34 4.01
CA GLU A 26 -32.76 11.51 3.90
C GLU A 26 -33.13 12.54 2.83
N THR A 27 -32.49 13.70 2.83
CA THR A 27 -32.71 14.76 1.82
C THR A 27 -32.49 14.26 0.41
N TRP A 28 -31.45 13.43 0.20
CA TRP A 28 -31.12 12.88 -1.10
C TRP A 28 -31.74 11.51 -1.37
N GLN A 29 -32.69 11.07 -0.52
CA GLN A 29 -33.38 9.78 -0.64
C GLN A 29 -32.44 8.57 -0.71
N MET A 30 -31.27 8.67 -0.06
CA MET A 30 -30.27 7.61 0.03
C MET A 30 -30.52 6.75 1.26
N LYS A 31 -30.71 5.45 1.06
CA LYS A 31 -30.87 4.51 2.18
C LYS A 31 -29.51 4.08 2.74
N ILE A 32 -29.21 4.52 3.97
CA ILE A 32 -28.03 4.04 4.71
C ILE A 32 -28.36 2.68 5.32
N ASN A 33 -27.44 1.71 5.14
CA ASN A 33 -27.55 0.43 5.83
C ASN A 33 -26.89 0.52 7.20
N PHE A 34 -27.66 0.86 8.23
CA PHE A 34 -27.18 1.07 9.59
C PHE A 34 -26.55 -0.18 10.20
N SER A 35 -27.04 -1.39 9.88
CA SER A 35 -26.48 -2.65 10.39
C SER A 35 -25.04 -2.90 9.92
N LYS A 36 -24.61 -2.23 8.85
CA LYS A 36 -23.23 -2.28 8.33
C LYS A 36 -22.37 -1.14 8.83
N CYS A 37 -22.99 -0.14 9.48
CA CYS A 37 -22.24 1.00 10.04
C CYS A 37 -21.58 0.59 11.36
N LYS A 38 -20.28 0.83 11.48
CA LYS A 38 -19.49 0.45 12.64
C LYS A 38 -18.56 1.56 13.07
N VAL A 39 -18.20 1.57 14.34
CA VAL A 39 -17.25 2.51 14.92
C VAL A 39 -15.94 1.78 15.21
N MET A 40 -14.83 2.28 14.69
CA MET A 40 -13.49 1.81 15.03
C MET A 40 -12.73 2.91 15.76
N ARG A 41 -12.22 2.60 16.94
CA ARG A 41 -11.34 3.48 17.70
C ARG A 41 -9.90 3.17 17.37
N MET A 42 -9.12 4.21 17.12
CA MET A 42 -7.69 4.12 16.84
C MET A 42 -6.92 4.89 17.91
N GLY A 43 -5.82 4.32 18.39
CA GLY A 43 -4.96 4.95 19.39
C GLY A 43 -5.08 4.32 20.78
N ARG A 44 -4.80 5.12 21.83
CA ARG A 44 -4.88 4.65 23.23
C ARG A 44 -6.34 4.42 23.64
N GLU A 45 -6.56 3.40 24.47
CA GLU A 45 -7.87 3.17 25.06
C GLU A 45 -8.28 4.37 25.92
N GLY A 46 -9.39 4.99 25.55
CA GLY A 46 -10.05 6.07 26.30
C GLY A 46 -11.44 5.63 26.74
N ARG A 47 -12.20 6.58 27.32
CA ARG A 47 -13.59 6.34 27.73
C ARG A 47 -14.40 5.71 26.60
N ARG A 48 -15.13 4.64 26.90
CA ARG A 48 -16.02 4.00 25.92
C ARG A 48 -17.25 4.90 25.72
N THR A 49 -17.28 5.63 24.60
CA THR A 49 -18.46 6.41 24.19
C THR A 49 -19.23 5.59 23.16
N VAL A 50 -20.50 5.49 23.35
CA VAL A 50 -21.45 4.88 22.40
C VAL A 50 -21.89 5.96 21.42
N TYR A 51 -21.90 5.64 20.15
CA TYR A 51 -22.43 6.52 19.10
C TYR A 51 -23.65 5.90 18.48
N GLY A 52 -24.64 6.75 18.16
CA GLY A 52 -25.88 6.37 17.50
C GLY A 52 -25.96 6.89 16.07
N MET A 53 -26.78 6.23 15.26
CA MET A 53 -27.11 6.66 13.92
C MET A 53 -28.56 6.30 13.62
N ALA A 54 -29.41 7.30 13.32
CA ALA A 54 -30.86 7.14 13.15
C ALA A 54 -31.54 6.37 14.30
N GLY A 55 -31.22 6.70 15.55
CA GLY A 55 -31.79 6.06 16.74
C GLY A 55 -31.24 4.66 17.06
N GLN A 56 -30.31 4.12 16.28
CA GLN A 56 -29.70 2.81 16.51
C GLN A 56 -28.26 2.98 17.01
N GLU A 57 -27.88 2.18 18.01
CA GLU A 57 -26.49 2.14 18.50
C GLU A 57 -25.57 1.48 17.47
N MET A 58 -24.43 2.13 17.20
CA MET A 58 -23.43 1.63 16.29
C MET A 58 -22.53 0.60 16.99
N SER A 59 -22.40 -0.59 16.41
CA SER A 59 -21.49 -1.62 16.92
C SER A 59 -20.02 -1.19 16.81
N GLN A 60 -19.24 -1.53 17.83
CA GLN A 60 -17.79 -1.28 17.85
C GLN A 60 -17.03 -2.44 17.22
N THR A 61 -15.97 -2.09 16.48
CA THR A 61 -15.10 -3.08 15.87
C THR A 61 -13.63 -2.72 16.06
N THR A 62 -12.78 -3.72 16.03
CA THR A 62 -11.31 -3.55 16.03
C THR A 62 -10.69 -3.82 14.67
N THR A 63 -11.45 -4.38 13.72
CA THR A 63 -10.97 -4.74 12.39
C THR A 63 -12.11 -4.70 11.39
N GLU A 64 -11.93 -3.95 10.31
CA GLU A 64 -12.91 -3.84 9.23
C GLU A 64 -12.23 -3.88 7.85
N ARG A 65 -13.04 -4.21 6.84
CA ARG A 65 -12.62 -4.17 5.44
C ARG A 65 -13.12 -2.88 4.80
N ASP A 66 -12.20 -1.98 4.47
CA ASP A 66 -12.48 -0.74 3.75
C ASP A 66 -11.90 -0.81 2.34
N LEU A 67 -12.74 -0.62 1.31
CA LEU A 67 -12.38 -0.68 -0.11
C LEU A 67 -11.47 -1.90 -0.46
N GLY A 68 -11.75 -3.04 0.17
CA GLY A 68 -11.00 -4.28 -0.07
C GLY A 68 -9.75 -4.48 0.77
N VAL A 69 -9.32 -3.46 1.55
CA VAL A 69 -8.18 -3.49 2.46
C VAL A 69 -8.66 -3.72 3.90
N ILE A 70 -8.00 -4.62 4.63
CA ILE A 70 -8.27 -4.81 6.06
C ILE A 70 -7.53 -3.73 6.85
N VAL A 71 -8.31 -2.93 7.56
CA VAL A 71 -7.84 -1.91 8.50
C VAL A 71 -8.15 -2.37 9.91
N ASN A 72 -7.20 -2.24 10.84
CA ASN A 72 -7.44 -2.54 12.25
C ASN A 72 -7.12 -1.33 13.14
N SER A 73 -7.64 -1.34 14.37
CA SER A 73 -7.49 -0.27 15.35
C SER A 73 -6.04 0.08 15.70
N LYS A 74 -5.10 -0.85 15.47
CA LYS A 74 -3.65 -0.65 15.67
C LYS A 74 -2.96 -0.09 14.43
N LEU A 75 -3.67 0.09 13.32
CA LEU A 75 -3.13 0.48 12.00
C LEU A 75 -1.97 -0.43 11.55
N SER A 76 -2.04 -1.72 11.90
CA SER A 76 -1.06 -2.73 11.53
C SER A 76 -1.42 -3.36 10.19
N ALA A 77 -0.45 -3.53 9.31
CA ALA A 77 -0.64 -4.21 8.03
C ALA A 77 -0.75 -5.75 8.15
N ALA A 78 -0.48 -6.34 9.33
CA ALA A 78 -0.34 -7.78 9.49
C ALA A 78 -1.57 -8.58 9.04
N ASP A 79 -2.78 -8.09 9.33
CA ASP A 79 -4.03 -8.78 8.97
C ASP A 79 -4.29 -8.71 7.46
N GLN A 80 -4.01 -7.55 6.86
CA GLN A 80 -4.08 -7.39 5.40
C GLN A 80 -3.05 -8.29 4.70
N VAL A 81 -1.83 -8.39 5.22
CA VAL A 81 -0.78 -9.28 4.68
C VAL A 81 -1.24 -10.74 4.71
N LYS A 82 -1.83 -11.21 5.82
CA LYS A 82 -2.36 -12.57 5.94
C LYS A 82 -3.45 -12.83 4.90
N GLU A 83 -4.38 -11.90 4.75
CA GLU A 83 -5.49 -12.04 3.79
C GLU A 83 -5.01 -11.98 2.33
N ALA A 84 -4.13 -11.05 1.99
CA ALA A 84 -3.53 -10.94 0.66
C ALA A 84 -2.78 -12.23 0.30
N ARG A 85 -1.95 -12.74 1.22
CA ARG A 85 -1.24 -14.00 1.08
C ARG A 85 -2.21 -15.18 0.89
N LYS A 86 -3.28 -15.26 1.69
CA LYS A 86 -4.30 -16.33 1.59
C LYS A 86 -4.95 -16.37 0.21
N LYS A 87 -5.36 -15.20 -0.31
CA LYS A 87 -5.95 -15.08 -1.65
C LYS A 87 -4.94 -15.47 -2.73
N ALA A 88 -3.74 -14.92 -2.67
CA ALA A 88 -2.68 -15.21 -3.62
C ALA A 88 -2.29 -16.70 -3.65
N LEU A 89 -2.18 -17.37 -2.49
CA LEU A 89 -1.90 -18.80 -2.42
C LEU A 89 -3.03 -19.66 -2.95
N ARG A 90 -4.30 -19.25 -2.78
CA ARG A 90 -5.46 -19.95 -3.36
C ARG A 90 -5.38 -19.94 -4.89
N MET A 91 -5.10 -18.77 -5.48
CA MET A 91 -4.91 -18.64 -6.93
C MET A 91 -3.71 -19.43 -7.44
N LEU A 92 -2.58 -19.35 -6.72
CA LEU A 92 -1.39 -20.12 -7.07
C LEU A 92 -1.64 -21.64 -7.01
N GLY A 93 -2.41 -22.08 -6.02
CA GLY A 93 -2.84 -23.48 -5.90
C GLY A 93 -3.74 -23.92 -7.06
N ALA A 94 -4.66 -23.06 -7.51
CA ALA A 94 -5.48 -23.32 -8.69
C ALA A 94 -4.62 -23.44 -9.96
N ILE A 95 -3.69 -22.52 -10.18
CA ILE A 95 -2.74 -22.58 -11.30
C ILE A 95 -1.96 -23.91 -11.26
N ASN A 96 -1.44 -24.28 -10.09
CA ASN A 96 -0.64 -25.51 -9.97
C ASN A 96 -1.40 -26.80 -10.31
N ARG A 97 -2.71 -26.85 -10.00
CA ARG A 97 -3.56 -28.02 -10.29
C ARG A 97 -4.01 -28.10 -11.75
N ASN A 98 -4.25 -26.94 -12.38
CA ASN A 98 -4.86 -26.91 -13.72
C ASN A 98 -3.85 -26.75 -14.87
N VAL A 99 -2.58 -26.46 -14.56
CA VAL A 99 -1.53 -26.26 -15.56
C VAL A 99 -0.55 -27.42 -15.49
N SER A 100 -0.57 -28.28 -16.48
CA SER A 100 0.31 -29.46 -16.57
C SER A 100 1.72 -29.03 -17.01
N TYR A 101 1.83 -28.25 -18.09
CA TYR A 101 3.11 -27.78 -18.61
C TYR A 101 3.45 -26.37 -18.06
N LYS A 102 4.44 -26.33 -17.19
CA LYS A 102 4.83 -25.15 -16.42
C LYS A 102 6.00 -24.40 -17.07
N SER A 103 5.83 -23.97 -18.33
CA SER A 103 6.84 -23.13 -18.97
C SER A 103 6.96 -21.76 -18.32
N PRO A 104 8.10 -21.08 -18.44
CA PRO A 104 8.30 -19.72 -17.96
C PRO A 104 7.20 -18.75 -18.41
N GLU A 105 6.86 -18.77 -19.70
CA GLU A 105 5.89 -17.87 -20.33
C GLU A 105 4.48 -18.05 -19.74
N VAL A 106 4.06 -19.30 -19.55
CA VAL A 106 2.74 -19.63 -19.00
C VAL A 106 2.65 -19.24 -17.53
N ILE A 107 3.61 -19.68 -16.71
CA ILE A 107 3.56 -19.45 -15.27
C ILE A 107 3.72 -17.95 -14.95
N VAL A 108 4.61 -17.23 -15.62
CA VAL A 108 4.79 -15.79 -15.39
C VAL A 108 3.53 -15.02 -15.76
N LYS A 109 2.92 -15.30 -16.90
CA LYS A 109 1.67 -14.63 -17.31
C LYS A 109 0.53 -14.90 -16.33
N LEU A 110 0.30 -16.14 -15.94
CA LEU A 110 -0.74 -16.52 -14.98
C LEU A 110 -0.49 -15.92 -13.59
N TYR A 111 0.76 -15.94 -13.12
CA TYR A 111 1.15 -15.31 -11.87
C TYR A 111 0.88 -13.80 -11.91
N CYS A 112 1.30 -13.14 -12.97
CA CYS A 112 1.11 -11.69 -13.13
C CYS A 112 -0.37 -11.29 -13.22
N ALA A 113 -1.22 -12.11 -13.85
CA ALA A 113 -2.63 -11.83 -14.03
C ALA A 113 -3.47 -12.15 -12.78
N TYR A 114 -3.22 -13.28 -12.13
CA TYR A 114 -4.14 -13.82 -11.11
C TYR A 114 -3.58 -13.84 -9.69
N VAL A 115 -2.27 -13.88 -9.49
CA VAL A 115 -1.66 -14.00 -8.15
C VAL A 115 -1.16 -12.66 -7.66
N ARG A 116 -0.32 -12.01 -8.48
CA ARG A 116 0.35 -10.75 -8.12
C ARG A 116 -0.59 -9.59 -7.77
N PRO A 117 -1.74 -9.39 -8.41
CA PRO A 117 -2.65 -8.32 -8.05
C PRO A 117 -3.11 -8.38 -6.59
N HIS A 118 -3.29 -9.57 -6.02
CA HIS A 118 -3.62 -9.72 -4.60
C HIS A 118 -2.52 -9.25 -3.65
N LEU A 119 -1.26 -9.29 -4.09
CA LEU A 119 -0.09 -8.92 -3.30
C LEU A 119 0.27 -7.43 -3.42
N GLU A 120 -0.26 -6.74 -4.43
CA GLU A 120 0.10 -5.36 -4.76
C GLU A 120 -1.08 -4.38 -4.71
N TYR A 121 -2.32 -4.84 -4.59
CA TYR A 121 -3.49 -3.98 -4.56
C TYR A 121 -3.41 -2.99 -3.41
N CYS A 122 -3.55 -1.69 -3.72
CA CYS A 122 -3.57 -0.57 -2.77
C CYS A 122 -2.38 -0.53 -1.79
N ILE A 123 -1.19 -0.92 -2.26
CA ILE A 123 0.00 -1.12 -1.42
C ILE A 123 0.43 0.16 -0.68
N GLN A 124 0.12 1.34 -1.21
CA GLN A 124 0.39 2.62 -0.58
C GLN A 124 -0.27 2.74 0.80
N ALA A 125 -1.47 2.15 0.95
CA ALA A 125 -2.22 2.18 2.19
C ALA A 125 -1.69 1.21 3.26
N TRP A 126 -1.18 0.02 2.85
CA TRP A 126 -0.88 -1.06 3.80
C TRP A 126 0.50 -1.70 3.65
N SER A 127 1.42 -1.14 2.88
CA SER A 127 2.76 -1.72 2.70
C SER A 127 3.36 -2.15 4.03
N PRO A 128 3.71 -3.44 4.21
CA PRO A 128 4.22 -3.93 5.47
C PRO A 128 5.59 -3.33 5.77
N THR A 129 5.80 -2.99 7.05
CA THR A 129 7.04 -2.41 7.57
C THR A 129 7.95 -3.45 8.20
N TYR A 130 7.33 -4.51 8.77
CA TYR A 130 8.09 -5.57 9.41
C TYR A 130 8.57 -6.59 8.38
N GLU A 131 9.82 -6.98 8.47
CA GLU A 131 10.43 -7.95 7.54
C GLU A 131 9.69 -9.27 7.50
N LYS A 132 9.22 -9.77 8.66
CA LYS A 132 8.39 -10.98 8.73
C LYS A 132 7.17 -10.92 7.83
N ASP A 133 6.52 -9.76 7.74
CA ASP A 133 5.32 -9.56 6.93
C ASP A 133 5.68 -9.41 5.45
N CYS A 134 6.77 -8.71 5.14
CA CYS A 134 7.34 -8.65 3.79
C CYS A 134 7.68 -10.06 3.27
N TRP A 135 8.33 -10.86 4.12
CA TRP A 135 8.69 -12.23 3.83
C TRP A 135 7.48 -13.14 3.53
N LEU A 136 6.37 -12.96 4.27
CA LEU A 136 5.14 -13.71 4.01
C LEU A 136 4.59 -13.50 2.59
N LEU A 137 4.70 -12.28 2.08
CA LEU A 137 4.30 -11.97 0.69
C LEU A 137 5.32 -12.53 -0.32
N GLU A 138 6.60 -12.31 -0.07
CA GLU A 138 7.68 -12.75 -0.96
C GLU A 138 7.70 -14.28 -1.12
N ARG A 139 7.36 -15.04 -0.07
CA ARG A 139 7.23 -16.50 -0.14
C ARG A 139 6.22 -16.98 -1.16
N VAL A 140 5.19 -16.21 -1.47
CA VAL A 140 4.21 -16.56 -2.52
C VAL A 140 4.91 -16.52 -3.89
N GLN A 141 5.64 -15.46 -4.18
CA GLN A 141 6.39 -15.33 -5.43
C GLN A 141 7.53 -16.36 -5.52
N LYS A 142 8.22 -16.60 -4.40
CA LYS A 142 9.23 -17.65 -4.30
C LYS A 142 8.67 -19.02 -4.69
N ARG A 143 7.45 -19.33 -4.21
CA ARG A 143 6.76 -20.57 -4.56
C ARG A 143 6.34 -20.59 -6.03
N ALA A 144 5.83 -19.47 -6.55
CA ALA A 144 5.43 -19.38 -7.97
C ALA A 144 6.61 -19.59 -8.92
N THR A 145 7.75 -18.93 -8.67
CA THR A 145 8.96 -19.08 -9.49
C THR A 145 9.57 -20.47 -9.39
N LYS A 146 9.38 -21.17 -8.25
CA LYS A 146 9.86 -22.56 -8.07
C LYS A 146 9.01 -23.59 -8.83
N MET A 147 7.79 -23.23 -9.25
CA MET A 147 6.93 -24.09 -10.06
C MET A 147 7.35 -24.17 -11.52
N VAL A 148 8.17 -23.23 -11.99
CA VAL A 148 8.63 -23.18 -13.38
C VAL A 148 9.60 -24.31 -13.65
N ASN A 149 9.40 -25.00 -14.77
CA ASN A 149 10.26 -26.10 -15.18
C ASN A 149 11.72 -25.69 -15.27
N ASN A 150 12.62 -26.57 -14.81
CA ASN A 150 14.09 -26.39 -14.82
C ASN A 150 14.62 -25.22 -13.96
N LEU A 151 13.76 -24.55 -13.14
CA LEU A 151 14.21 -23.47 -12.27
C LEU A 151 14.16 -23.82 -10.77
N SER A 152 13.61 -24.98 -10.40
CA SER A 152 13.39 -25.37 -8.99
C SER A 152 14.67 -25.38 -8.14
N ASN A 153 15.81 -25.73 -8.72
CA ASN A 153 17.10 -25.88 -8.05
C ASN A 153 17.91 -24.58 -7.98
N LEU A 154 17.48 -23.54 -8.67
CA LEU A 154 18.18 -22.27 -8.68
C LEU A 154 17.81 -21.42 -7.44
N GLU A 155 18.75 -20.56 -7.05
CA GLU A 155 18.48 -19.55 -6.03
C GLU A 155 17.37 -18.59 -6.46
N TYR A 156 16.65 -18.03 -5.48
CA TYR A 156 15.47 -17.20 -5.76
C TYR A 156 15.77 -15.98 -6.63
N GLU A 157 16.84 -15.27 -6.32
CA GLU A 157 17.24 -14.08 -7.10
C GLU A 157 17.65 -14.44 -8.52
N GLU A 158 18.26 -15.61 -8.72
CA GLU A 158 18.62 -16.13 -10.03
C GLU A 158 17.36 -16.47 -10.84
N ARG A 159 16.36 -17.13 -10.21
CA ARG A 159 15.06 -17.35 -10.85
C ARG A 159 14.41 -16.06 -11.30
N LEU A 160 14.44 -15.02 -10.45
CA LEU A 160 13.88 -13.71 -10.80
C LEU A 160 14.55 -13.12 -12.04
N ARG A 161 15.89 -13.18 -12.13
CA ARG A 161 16.62 -12.68 -13.30
C ARG A 161 16.27 -13.47 -14.57
N LYS A 162 16.20 -14.80 -14.50
CA LYS A 162 15.84 -15.65 -15.65
C LYS A 162 14.41 -15.44 -16.12
N LEU A 163 13.50 -15.07 -15.23
CA LEU A 163 12.09 -14.84 -15.52
C LEU A 163 11.77 -13.36 -15.82
N ASP A 164 12.77 -12.48 -15.82
CA ASP A 164 12.61 -11.02 -15.91
C ASP A 164 11.57 -10.48 -14.93
N MET A 165 11.64 -10.96 -13.69
CA MET A 165 10.72 -10.60 -12.62
C MET A 165 11.46 -9.86 -11.51
N PHE A 166 10.91 -8.75 -11.07
CA PHE A 166 11.40 -8.03 -9.89
C PHE A 166 10.91 -8.68 -8.59
N SER A 167 11.67 -8.52 -7.51
CA SER A 167 11.19 -8.88 -6.17
C SER A 167 9.94 -8.08 -5.80
N LEU A 168 9.05 -8.65 -4.99
CA LEU A 168 7.87 -7.93 -4.49
C LEU A 168 8.27 -6.74 -3.61
N LYS A 169 9.40 -6.83 -2.90
CA LYS A 169 9.95 -5.70 -2.14
C LYS A 169 10.27 -4.52 -3.06
N TYR A 170 10.99 -4.75 -4.15
CA TYR A 170 11.27 -3.71 -5.14
C TYR A 170 9.99 -3.19 -5.79
N ARG A 171 9.07 -4.07 -6.15
CA ARG A 171 7.81 -3.66 -6.80
C ARG A 171 6.96 -2.75 -5.92
N ARG A 172 6.86 -3.01 -4.61
CA ARG A 172 6.18 -2.12 -3.66
C ARG A 172 6.87 -0.76 -3.59
N PHE A 173 8.17 -0.78 -3.43
CA PHE A 173 9.00 0.42 -3.42
C PHE A 173 8.87 1.23 -4.72
N ARG A 174 8.96 0.56 -5.87
CA ARG A 174 8.72 1.13 -7.19
C ARG A 174 7.33 1.76 -7.31
N GLY A 175 6.31 1.09 -6.81
CA GLY A 175 4.94 1.60 -6.78
C GLY A 175 4.82 2.90 -5.98
N ASP A 176 5.48 2.98 -4.83
CA ASP A 176 5.53 4.21 -4.03
C ASP A 176 6.18 5.36 -4.80
N LEU A 177 7.31 5.12 -5.47
CA LEU A 177 8.00 6.14 -6.27
C LEU A 177 7.19 6.59 -7.49
N ILE A 178 6.45 5.69 -8.12
CA ILE A 178 5.53 6.01 -9.21
C ILE A 178 4.43 6.97 -8.73
N GLU A 179 3.87 6.74 -7.56
CA GLU A 179 2.82 7.63 -7.02
C GLU A 179 3.39 9.02 -6.65
N VAL A 180 4.64 9.09 -6.15
CA VAL A 180 5.31 10.38 -5.95
C VAL A 180 5.56 11.09 -7.28
N PHE A 181 5.98 10.37 -8.31
CA PHE A 181 6.15 10.95 -9.65
C PHE A 181 4.85 11.55 -10.19
N LYS A 182 3.73 10.84 -10.05
CA LYS A 182 2.41 11.35 -10.42
C LYS A 182 2.03 12.60 -9.63
N PHE A 183 2.34 12.62 -8.32
CA PHE A 183 2.12 13.79 -7.48
C PHE A 183 2.92 15.00 -7.97
N VAL A 184 4.23 14.83 -8.18
CA VAL A 184 5.13 15.89 -8.62
C VAL A 184 4.71 16.49 -9.97
N ASN A 185 4.14 15.67 -10.87
CA ASN A 185 3.66 16.10 -12.18
C ASN A 185 2.17 16.51 -12.19
N GLY A 186 1.57 16.76 -11.03
CA GLY A 186 0.20 17.29 -10.94
C GLY A 186 -0.90 16.32 -11.37
N GLN A 187 -0.62 15.03 -11.50
CA GLN A 187 -1.59 14.02 -11.95
C GLN A 187 -2.58 13.58 -10.85
N HIS A 188 -2.46 14.11 -9.62
CA HIS A 188 -3.37 13.88 -8.52
C HIS A 188 -4.36 15.01 -8.32
N ILE A 189 -5.63 14.66 -8.04
CA ILE A 189 -6.74 15.60 -7.81
C ILE A 189 -7.13 15.57 -6.32
N GLY A 190 -7.60 16.69 -5.80
CA GLY A 190 -8.18 16.78 -4.46
C GLY A 190 -7.16 16.73 -3.31
N TYR A 191 -7.52 16.05 -2.22
CA TYR A 191 -6.75 16.02 -0.95
C TYR A 191 -5.34 15.45 -1.09
N LEU A 192 -5.07 14.66 -2.12
CA LEU A 192 -3.75 14.09 -2.37
C LEU A 192 -2.70 15.17 -2.66
N LYS A 193 -3.10 16.35 -3.13
CA LYS A 193 -2.21 17.51 -3.33
C LYS A 193 -1.49 17.95 -2.05
N ASN A 194 -2.02 17.62 -0.88
CA ASN A 194 -1.47 18.02 0.42
C ASN A 194 -0.61 16.92 1.10
N LEU A 195 -0.43 15.76 0.46
CA LEU A 195 0.36 14.66 1.04
C LEU A 195 1.84 14.99 1.14
N PHE A 196 2.36 15.76 0.20
CA PHE A 196 3.77 16.14 0.11
C PHE A 196 3.89 17.67 -0.02
N GLU A 197 5.06 18.17 0.33
CA GLU A 197 5.42 19.56 0.25
C GLU A 197 6.76 19.66 -0.49
N PHE A 198 6.87 20.55 -1.48
CA PHE A 198 8.11 20.77 -2.19
C PHE A 198 9.12 21.48 -1.30
N ASP A 199 10.34 20.98 -1.30
CA ASP A 199 11.48 21.64 -0.66
C ASP A 199 11.99 22.76 -1.58
N ARG A 200 11.65 24.00 -1.25
CA ARG A 200 12.07 25.21 -1.97
C ARG A 200 13.44 25.70 -1.55
N GLY A 201 14.12 25.00 -0.65
CA GLY A 201 15.48 25.34 -0.21
C GLY A 201 16.50 25.12 -1.32
N ILE A 202 17.19 26.19 -1.70
CA ILE A 202 18.15 26.24 -2.85
C ILE A 202 19.42 25.42 -2.57
N ARG A 203 19.58 24.81 -1.40
CA ARG A 203 20.82 24.15 -0.98
C ARG A 203 20.82 22.64 -1.24
N GLY A 204 21.49 22.21 -2.31
CA GLY A 204 21.89 20.81 -2.48
C GLY A 204 22.04 20.35 -3.93
N ARG A 205 23.06 19.50 -4.16
CA ARG A 205 23.57 19.00 -5.46
C ARG A 205 22.68 17.98 -6.19
N ARG A 206 21.35 17.91 -5.89
CA ARG A 206 20.44 16.92 -6.47
C ARG A 206 19.32 17.62 -7.25
N HIS A 207 18.31 16.89 -7.67
CA HIS A 207 17.23 17.40 -8.53
C HIS A 207 16.34 18.47 -7.85
N GLN A 208 15.66 19.27 -8.65
CA GLN A 208 14.75 20.37 -8.23
C GLN A 208 13.41 19.90 -7.63
N TYR A 209 13.06 18.62 -7.79
CA TYR A 209 11.79 18.04 -7.34
C TYR A 209 11.88 17.41 -5.94
N LYS A 210 12.72 17.96 -5.06
CA LYS A 210 12.82 17.45 -3.69
C LYS A 210 11.58 17.74 -2.89
N LEU A 211 11.29 16.81 -1.97
CA LEU A 211 10.17 16.89 -1.03
C LEU A 211 10.68 17.08 0.40
N VAL A 212 9.94 17.88 1.18
CA VAL A 212 10.27 18.18 2.58
C VAL A 212 10.19 16.92 3.44
N VAL A 213 11.31 16.58 4.10
CA VAL A 213 11.38 15.47 5.07
C VAL A 213 10.88 15.96 6.42
N LYS A 214 9.61 15.67 6.75
CA LYS A 214 9.04 16.04 8.05
C LYS A 214 9.37 14.98 9.10
N ARG A 215 9.80 15.39 10.29
CA ARG A 215 10.10 14.51 11.42
C ARG A 215 8.85 13.71 11.85
N SER A 216 9.05 12.46 12.18
CA SER A 216 8.00 11.56 12.69
C SER A 216 8.41 10.99 14.04
N ARG A 217 7.54 11.12 15.06
CA ARG A 217 7.83 10.70 16.44
C ARG A 217 7.68 9.18 16.65
N THR A 218 6.87 8.51 15.83
CA THR A 218 6.57 7.10 15.98
C THR A 218 6.95 6.31 14.73
N ARG A 219 7.33 5.04 14.90
CA ARG A 219 7.58 4.11 13.78
C ARG A 219 6.34 3.96 12.88
N LEU A 220 5.16 3.92 13.48
CA LEU A 220 3.91 3.88 12.74
C LEU A 220 3.80 5.06 11.77
N ARG A 221 4.07 6.30 12.23
CA ARG A 221 4.03 7.48 11.35
C ARG A 221 5.13 7.47 10.30
N GLN A 222 6.32 6.94 10.61
CA GLN A 222 7.42 6.79 9.65
C GLN A 222 7.06 5.83 8.51
N SER A 223 6.26 4.79 8.80
CA SER A 223 5.85 3.79 7.82
C SER A 223 4.75 4.24 6.86
N PHE A 224 4.08 5.36 7.15
CA PHE A 224 3.08 5.91 6.22
C PHE A 224 3.69 6.28 4.88
N PHE A 225 2.95 6.04 3.79
CA PHE A 225 3.38 6.32 2.42
C PHE A 225 4.03 7.68 2.28
N SER A 226 3.36 8.75 2.75
CA SER A 226 3.87 10.13 2.67
C SER A 226 5.08 10.44 3.56
N ARG A 227 5.66 9.44 4.22
CA ARG A 227 6.87 9.57 5.05
C ARG A 227 7.97 8.64 4.56
N ARG A 228 7.63 7.35 4.41
CA ARG A 228 8.61 6.32 4.03
C ARG A 228 9.26 6.56 2.67
N VAL A 229 8.52 7.15 1.73
CA VAL A 229 8.97 7.30 0.33
C VAL A 229 9.89 8.51 0.10
N ILE A 230 9.76 9.58 0.90
CA ILE A 230 10.41 10.88 0.62
C ILE A 230 11.95 10.77 0.59
N SER A 231 12.54 10.08 1.56
CA SER A 231 14.00 9.95 1.63
C SER A 231 14.57 9.23 0.40
N HIS A 232 13.85 8.26 -0.09
CA HIS A 232 14.20 7.50 -1.30
C HIS A 232 14.02 8.33 -2.56
N TRP A 233 12.90 9.05 -2.67
CA TRP A 233 12.64 9.97 -3.77
C TRP A 233 13.74 11.04 -3.89
N ASN A 234 14.08 11.67 -2.78
CA ASN A 234 15.10 12.71 -2.74
C ASN A 234 16.52 12.21 -3.07
N LYS A 235 16.76 10.90 -2.99
CA LYS A 235 18.05 10.27 -3.36
C LYS A 235 18.13 9.87 -4.83
N LEU A 236 17.04 9.91 -5.59
CA LEU A 236 17.05 9.56 -7.01
C LEU A 236 17.91 10.53 -7.81
N PRO A 237 18.57 10.08 -8.88
CA PRO A 237 19.26 10.95 -9.82
C PRO A 237 18.32 11.91 -10.54
N GLY A 238 18.82 13.11 -10.88
CA GLY A 238 18.05 14.09 -11.63
C GLY A 238 17.50 13.54 -12.95
N GLU A 239 18.29 12.75 -13.68
CA GLU A 239 17.89 12.09 -14.92
C GLU A 239 16.68 11.17 -14.80
N VAL A 240 16.48 10.55 -13.62
CA VAL A 240 15.33 9.69 -13.37
C VAL A 240 14.08 10.52 -13.12
N VAL A 241 14.16 11.49 -12.19
CA VAL A 241 13.00 12.29 -11.75
C VAL A 241 12.55 13.33 -12.78
N SER A 242 13.43 13.75 -13.70
CA SER A 242 13.12 14.68 -14.79
C SER A 242 12.47 14.02 -16.02
N ALA A 243 12.05 12.77 -15.90
CA ALA A 243 11.33 12.10 -16.98
C ALA A 243 10.05 12.86 -17.33
N ILE A 244 9.75 12.99 -18.64
CA ILE A 244 8.59 13.75 -19.12
C ILE A 244 7.30 12.91 -18.97
N THR A 245 7.38 11.61 -19.19
CA THR A 245 6.22 10.72 -19.14
C THR A 245 6.37 9.68 -18.05
N LEU A 246 5.23 9.17 -17.56
CA LEU A 246 5.22 8.06 -16.61
C LEU A 246 5.92 6.81 -17.14
N SER A 247 5.81 6.53 -18.43
CA SER A 247 6.50 5.39 -19.06
C SER A 247 8.00 5.58 -19.03
N SER A 248 8.52 6.73 -19.42
CA SER A 248 9.95 7.03 -19.38
C SER A 248 10.50 7.03 -17.95
N PHE A 249 9.72 7.53 -16.98
CA PHE A 249 10.09 7.44 -15.56
C PHE A 249 10.26 5.98 -15.12
N LYS A 250 9.27 5.12 -15.41
CA LYS A 250 9.34 3.69 -15.06
C LYS A 250 10.59 3.03 -15.66
N THR A 251 10.86 3.26 -16.94
CA THR A 251 12.02 2.69 -17.63
C THR A 251 13.34 3.14 -17.02
N ARG A 252 13.50 4.45 -16.75
CA ARG A 252 14.70 5.00 -16.13
C ARG A 252 14.89 4.50 -14.70
N LEU A 253 13.82 4.40 -13.93
CA LEU A 253 13.81 3.89 -12.57
C LEU A 253 14.24 2.41 -12.53
N ASP A 254 13.64 1.58 -13.38
CA ASP A 254 13.95 0.15 -13.46
C ASP A 254 15.39 -0.07 -13.89
N LYS A 255 15.89 0.67 -14.89
CA LYS A 255 17.28 0.64 -15.31
C LYS A 255 18.23 1.01 -14.16
N TYR A 256 17.91 2.11 -13.44
CA TYR A 256 18.73 2.59 -12.32
C TYR A 256 18.90 1.55 -11.21
N PHE A 257 17.81 0.85 -10.83
CA PHE A 257 17.85 -0.14 -9.76
C PHE A 257 18.34 -1.52 -10.23
N SER A 258 18.07 -1.91 -11.49
CA SER A 258 18.57 -3.17 -12.06
C SER A 258 20.09 -3.16 -12.19
N LEU A 259 20.69 -2.07 -12.65
CA LEU A 259 22.16 -1.92 -12.73
C LEU A 259 22.85 -2.04 -11.37
N ARG A 260 22.15 -1.74 -10.28
CA ARG A 260 22.65 -1.90 -8.90
C ARG A 260 22.31 -3.26 -8.28
N GLY A 261 21.67 -4.15 -9.05
CA GLY A 261 21.21 -5.46 -8.57
C GLY A 261 20.08 -5.41 -7.53
N LEU A 262 19.56 -4.21 -7.20
CA LEU A 262 18.58 -4.04 -6.14
C LEU A 262 17.16 -4.46 -6.56
N ALA A 263 16.83 -4.44 -7.84
CA ALA A 263 15.52 -4.81 -8.35
C ALA A 263 15.13 -6.27 -8.09
N TYR A 264 16.14 -7.14 -7.95
CA TYR A 264 15.96 -8.58 -7.73
C TYR A 264 16.12 -9.00 -6.26
N LYS A 265 16.77 -8.19 -5.45
CA LYS A 265 16.97 -8.46 -4.03
C LYS A 265 15.70 -8.27 -3.22
N TYR A 266 15.46 -9.16 -2.27
CA TYR A 266 14.37 -9.02 -1.30
C TYR A 266 14.85 -8.48 0.06
N TYR A 267 16.16 -8.43 0.31
CA TYR A 267 16.78 -7.68 1.41
C TYR A 267 17.50 -6.45 0.85
N TRP A 268 17.24 -5.31 1.47
CA TRP A 268 17.99 -4.06 1.27
C TRP A 268 18.37 -3.54 2.65
N ASP A 269 19.62 -3.19 2.79
CA ASP A 269 20.11 -2.45 3.94
C ASP A 269 19.68 -0.98 3.91
#